data_1b74eca45305b2644e56ecfef55406c4
#
_entry.id   1b74eca45305b2644e56ecfef55406c4
#
_cell.length_a   1.000
_cell.length_b   1.000
_cell.length_c   1.000
_cell.angle_alpha   90.00
_cell.angle_beta   90.00
_cell.angle_gamma   90.00
#
_symmetry.space_group_name_H-M   'P 1'
#
loop_
_entity.id
_entity.type
_entity.pdbx_description
1 polymer ?
#
loop_
_entity_poly.entity_id
_entity_poly.type
_entity_poly.pdbx_seq_one_letter_code
_entity_poly.pdbx_strand_id
1 'polypeptide(L)'
;KAGYVLCSMKNYLDRSPEQRINCIVCTFDDGYIGLLNNAMPIMKAYGFTATVYLCTDYIGKCNDWNFKDKQKRFHLNIEELHELCNAGWEIGSHGVSHRSLLRLSDEEVIYELSHSKQILEEEFGPITSYAYPYGDYNDYIMKIVKQFYGNAFLLTQGGVFLEVDSYRIHRYYVSEIYKIIKVL
;
A
#
# COMPACT_ATOMS: atom_id res chain seq x y z
N LYS A 1 -8.02 11.44 -22.76
CA LYS A 1 -8.16 11.75 -21.32
C LYS A 1 -9.50 11.18 -20.87
N ALA A 2 -9.50 10.02 -20.22
CA ALA A 2 -10.74 9.32 -19.85
C ALA A 2 -11.44 9.87 -18.60
N GLY A 3 -11.01 11.03 -18.06
CA GLY A 3 -11.66 11.67 -16.91
C GLY A 3 -11.40 11.01 -15.53
N TYR A 4 -10.53 9.98 -15.48
CA TYR A 4 -10.17 9.36 -14.21
C TYR A 4 -9.12 10.16 -13.44
N VAL A 5 -9.20 10.09 -12.09
CA VAL A 5 -8.24 10.68 -11.15
C VAL A 5 -7.60 9.56 -10.34
N LEU A 6 -6.27 9.49 -10.35
CA LEU A 6 -5.53 8.61 -9.45
C LEU A 6 -5.32 9.33 -8.12
N CYS A 7 -5.60 8.64 -7.01
CA CYS A 7 -5.52 9.23 -5.69
C CYS A 7 -5.05 8.20 -4.64
N SER A 8 -4.65 8.68 -3.46
CA SER A 8 -4.39 7.85 -2.29
C SER A 8 -5.70 7.31 -1.71
N MET A 9 -5.61 6.32 -0.83
CA MET A 9 -6.79 5.77 -0.14
C MET A 9 -7.47 6.82 0.74
N LYS A 10 -6.70 7.61 1.47
CA LYS A 10 -7.21 8.72 2.26
C LYS A 10 -8.00 9.71 1.40
N ASN A 11 -7.39 10.17 0.30
CA ASN A 11 -8.06 11.10 -0.62
C ASN A 11 -9.33 10.50 -1.23
N TYR A 12 -9.38 9.19 -1.43
CA TYR A 12 -10.59 8.49 -1.87
C TYR A 12 -11.68 8.50 -0.79
N LEU A 13 -11.31 8.20 0.46
CA LEU A 13 -12.25 8.14 1.58
C LEU A 13 -12.84 9.53 1.94
N ASP A 14 -12.04 10.58 1.78
CA ASP A 14 -12.45 11.97 2.05
C ASP A 14 -13.45 12.53 1.01
N ARG A 15 -13.66 11.81 -0.10
CA ARG A 15 -14.57 12.23 -1.18
C ARG A 15 -16.00 11.75 -0.94
N SER A 16 -16.99 12.52 -1.45
CA SER A 16 -18.38 12.05 -1.50
C SER A 16 -18.53 10.86 -2.46
N PRO A 17 -19.60 10.03 -2.32
CA PRO A 17 -19.85 8.91 -3.23
C PRO A 17 -19.82 9.31 -4.71
N GLU A 18 -20.38 10.47 -5.06
CA GLU A 18 -20.43 10.98 -6.45
C GLU A 18 -19.02 11.32 -6.97
N GLN A 19 -18.17 11.87 -6.11
CA GLN A 19 -16.78 12.21 -6.43
C GLN A 19 -15.87 10.98 -6.56
N ARG A 20 -16.29 9.81 -6.02
CA ARG A 20 -15.54 8.55 -6.10
C ARG A 20 -15.70 7.83 -7.43
N ILE A 21 -16.75 8.11 -8.20
CA ILE A 21 -17.10 7.37 -9.43
C ILE A 21 -15.93 7.28 -10.42
N ASN A 22 -15.14 8.35 -10.56
CA ASN A 22 -14.01 8.40 -11.47
C ASN A 22 -12.65 8.32 -10.74
N CYS A 23 -12.61 7.83 -9.50
CA CYS A 23 -11.37 7.68 -8.75
C CYS A 23 -10.80 6.27 -8.92
N ILE A 24 -9.48 6.21 -9.08
CA ILE A 24 -8.70 4.98 -9.01
C ILE A 24 -7.72 5.17 -7.85
N VAL A 25 -7.82 4.31 -6.83
CA VAL A 25 -6.84 4.30 -5.74
C VAL A 25 -5.56 3.65 -6.26
N CYS A 26 -4.48 4.43 -6.27
CA CYS A 26 -3.17 3.97 -6.69
C CYS A 26 -2.34 3.59 -5.46
N THR A 27 -1.74 2.40 -5.48
CA THR A 27 -0.95 1.90 -4.36
C THR A 27 0.38 1.35 -4.83
N PHE A 28 1.40 1.49 -3.98
CA PHE A 28 2.71 0.90 -4.17
C PHE A 28 3.13 0.20 -2.89
N ASP A 29 3.67 -0.99 -3.00
CA ASP A 29 4.20 -1.74 -1.88
C ASP A 29 5.73 -1.52 -1.77
N ASP A 30 6.29 -1.86 -0.60
CA ASP A 30 7.71 -1.90 -0.25
C ASP A 30 8.42 -0.55 -0.15
N GLY A 31 7.98 0.51 -0.82
CA GLY A 31 8.62 1.81 -0.73
C GLY A 31 10.01 1.89 -1.39
N TYR A 32 10.19 1.28 -2.57
CA TYR A 32 11.47 1.34 -3.30
C TYR A 32 11.80 2.75 -3.81
N ILE A 33 13.10 3.08 -3.87
CA ILE A 33 13.63 4.39 -4.33
C ILE A 33 13.11 4.81 -5.71
N GLY A 34 12.73 3.85 -6.55
CA GLY A 34 12.11 4.11 -7.85
C GLY A 34 10.80 4.91 -7.78
N LEU A 35 10.14 4.93 -6.63
CA LEU A 35 8.92 5.74 -6.43
C LEU A 35 9.25 7.23 -6.51
N LEU A 36 10.28 7.67 -5.81
CA LEU A 36 10.71 9.06 -5.79
C LEU A 36 11.28 9.47 -7.15
N ASN A 37 12.14 8.63 -7.73
CA ASN A 37 12.90 8.99 -8.94
C ASN A 37 12.07 8.90 -10.24
N ASN A 38 11.06 8.03 -10.29
CA ASN A 38 10.31 7.75 -11.51
C ASN A 38 8.80 8.00 -11.37
N ALA A 39 8.14 7.41 -10.37
CA ALA A 39 6.69 7.47 -10.26
C ALA A 39 6.21 8.85 -9.82
N MET A 40 6.79 9.43 -8.78
CA MET A 40 6.36 10.70 -8.21
C MET A 40 6.41 11.86 -9.22
N PRO A 41 7.50 12.07 -10.01
CA PRO A 41 7.54 13.15 -11.00
C PRO A 41 6.44 13.02 -12.06
N ILE A 42 6.17 11.80 -12.52
CA ILE A 42 5.12 11.52 -13.51
C ILE A 42 3.75 11.82 -12.89
N MET A 43 3.46 11.28 -11.70
CA MET A 43 2.17 11.46 -11.04
C MET A 43 1.91 12.94 -10.70
N LYS A 44 2.92 13.64 -10.22
CA LYS A 44 2.86 15.08 -9.92
C LYS A 44 2.51 15.91 -11.15
N ALA A 45 3.07 15.59 -12.32
CA ALA A 45 2.76 16.29 -13.58
C ALA A 45 1.28 16.19 -13.99
N TYR A 46 0.56 15.17 -13.50
CA TYR A 46 -0.88 14.96 -13.72
C TYR A 46 -1.75 15.34 -12.53
N GLY A 47 -1.17 15.83 -11.43
CA GLY A 47 -1.88 16.11 -10.18
C GLY A 47 -2.40 14.85 -9.47
N PHE A 48 -1.74 13.72 -9.63
CA PHE A 48 -2.10 12.43 -9.05
C PHE A 48 -1.31 12.15 -7.78
N THR A 49 -1.93 11.43 -6.86
CA THR A 49 -1.32 10.95 -5.60
C THR A 49 -1.50 9.45 -5.47
N ALA A 50 -0.79 8.83 -4.50
CA ALA A 50 -0.87 7.41 -4.21
C ALA A 50 -0.71 7.13 -2.72
N THR A 51 -0.95 5.88 -2.32
CA THR A 51 -0.58 5.33 -1.01
C THR A 51 0.64 4.43 -1.17
N VAL A 52 1.64 4.58 -0.30
CA VAL A 52 2.83 3.70 -0.24
C VAL A 52 2.76 2.87 1.03
N TYR A 53 2.80 1.55 0.91
CA TYR A 53 2.83 0.61 2.03
C TYR A 53 4.26 0.22 2.36
N LEU A 54 4.69 0.47 3.61
CA LEU A 54 6.06 0.35 4.05
C LEU A 54 6.27 -0.80 5.02
N CYS A 55 7.35 -1.55 4.82
CA CYS A 55 7.91 -2.43 5.83
C CYS A 55 8.95 -1.66 6.64
N THR A 56 8.70 -1.48 7.94
CA THR A 56 9.47 -0.54 8.75
C THR A 56 10.93 -0.95 8.95
N ASP A 57 11.24 -2.25 8.95
CA ASP A 57 12.62 -2.74 9.04
C ASP A 57 13.50 -2.38 7.84
N TYR A 58 12.88 -2.04 6.71
CA TYR A 58 13.60 -1.79 5.46
C TYR A 58 13.70 -0.32 5.07
N ILE A 59 13.12 0.60 5.84
CA ILE A 59 13.25 2.04 5.60
C ILE A 59 14.75 2.42 5.58
N GLY A 60 15.21 2.99 4.46
CA GLY A 60 16.59 3.37 4.22
C GLY A 60 17.57 2.22 3.98
N LYS A 61 17.09 0.98 3.82
CA LYS A 61 17.93 -0.22 3.66
C LYS A 61 17.69 -0.88 2.29
N CYS A 62 18.51 -1.92 1.99
CA CYS A 62 18.25 -2.83 0.88
C CYS A 62 17.34 -3.96 1.32
N ASN A 63 16.51 -4.45 0.40
CA ASN A 63 15.77 -5.68 0.63
C ASN A 63 16.69 -6.90 0.67
N ASP A 64 16.35 -7.88 1.51
CA ASP A 64 17.03 -9.16 1.66
C ASP A 64 16.09 -10.37 1.50
N TRP A 65 14.77 -10.16 1.37
CA TRP A 65 13.77 -11.26 1.27
C TRP A 65 13.67 -11.91 -0.11
N ASN A 66 14.26 -11.31 -1.14
CA ASN A 66 14.21 -11.85 -2.50
C ASN A 66 15.56 -12.42 -2.94
N PHE A 67 15.94 -13.57 -2.40
CA PHE A 67 17.20 -14.26 -2.72
C PHE A 67 17.36 -14.67 -4.19
N LYS A 68 16.28 -14.69 -4.98
CA LYS A 68 16.32 -15.02 -6.42
C LYS A 68 16.66 -13.81 -7.28
N ASP A 69 16.37 -12.60 -6.79
CA ASP A 69 16.69 -11.36 -7.48
C ASP A 69 18.09 -10.89 -7.05
N LYS A 70 19.09 -11.08 -7.93
CA LYS A 70 20.46 -10.61 -7.67
C LYS A 70 20.58 -9.08 -7.65
N GLN A 71 19.52 -8.34 -7.95
CA GLN A 71 19.51 -6.88 -7.92
C GLN A 71 19.14 -6.41 -6.50
N LYS A 72 20.07 -5.74 -5.86
CA LYS A 72 19.80 -5.01 -4.63
C LYS A 72 18.84 -3.86 -4.93
N ARG A 73 17.72 -3.83 -4.24
CA ARG A 73 16.72 -2.75 -4.32
C ARG A 73 16.76 -1.96 -3.03
N PHE A 74 17.03 -0.67 -3.14
CA PHE A 74 17.03 0.25 -2.01
C PHE A 74 15.61 0.73 -1.74
N HIS A 75 15.26 0.80 -0.47
CA HIS A 75 14.03 1.41 0.02
C HIS A 75 14.30 2.88 0.34
N LEU A 76 13.24 3.68 0.25
CA LEU A 76 13.25 5.08 0.65
C LEU A 76 13.62 5.23 2.13
N ASN A 77 14.45 6.23 2.44
CA ASN A 77 14.71 6.65 3.80
C ASN A 77 13.62 7.63 4.30
N ILE A 78 13.70 8.07 5.55
CA ILE A 78 12.71 8.95 6.18
C ILE A 78 12.58 10.28 5.45
N GLU A 79 13.69 10.91 5.08
CA GLU A 79 13.69 12.19 4.38
C GLU A 79 13.03 12.08 3.01
N GLU A 80 13.32 11.02 2.27
CA GLU A 80 12.72 10.72 0.96
C GLU A 80 11.22 10.39 1.07
N LEU A 81 10.81 9.74 2.15
CA LEU A 81 9.38 9.50 2.45
C LEU A 81 8.65 10.81 2.76
N HIS A 82 9.27 11.73 3.49
CA HIS A 82 8.70 13.07 3.68
C HIS A 82 8.54 13.84 2.37
N GLU A 83 9.44 13.66 1.39
CA GLU A 83 9.25 14.26 0.06
C GLU A 83 8.00 13.74 -0.64
N LEU A 84 7.69 12.43 -0.53
CA LEU A 84 6.44 11.86 -1.04
C LEU A 84 5.23 12.44 -0.30
N CYS A 85 5.27 12.53 1.03
CA CYS A 85 4.19 13.11 1.83
C CYS A 85 3.93 14.57 1.45
N ASN A 86 4.99 15.38 1.27
CA ASN A 86 4.89 16.76 0.82
C ASN A 86 4.31 16.90 -0.60
N ALA A 87 4.44 15.85 -1.43
CA ALA A 87 3.78 15.76 -2.73
C ALA A 87 2.33 15.24 -2.64
N GLY A 88 1.78 15.07 -1.43
CA GLY A 88 0.41 14.62 -1.19
C GLY A 88 0.21 13.10 -1.19
N TRP A 89 1.27 12.31 -1.15
CA TRP A 89 1.18 10.86 -1.04
C TRP A 89 0.87 10.46 0.41
N GLU A 90 0.20 9.33 0.56
CA GLU A 90 -0.15 8.72 1.84
C GLU A 90 0.82 7.59 2.19
N ILE A 91 1.16 7.46 3.47
CA ILE A 91 1.88 6.32 4.00
C ILE A 91 0.88 5.33 4.61
N GLY A 92 1.06 4.05 4.30
CA GLY A 92 0.38 2.92 4.90
C GLY A 92 1.38 1.89 5.41
N SER A 93 0.90 0.90 6.16
CA SER A 93 1.74 -0.15 6.72
C SER A 93 1.74 -1.42 5.87
N HIS A 94 2.93 -2.03 5.73
CA HIS A 94 3.14 -3.36 5.15
C HIS A 94 3.77 -4.34 6.17
N GLY A 95 3.61 -4.03 7.48
CA GLY A 95 4.24 -4.75 8.58
C GLY A 95 5.65 -4.26 8.90
N VAL A 96 6.34 -5.00 9.76
CA VAL A 96 7.72 -4.72 10.15
C VAL A 96 8.69 -5.37 9.16
N SER A 97 8.59 -6.70 8.98
CA SER A 97 9.65 -7.53 8.39
C SER A 97 9.30 -8.14 7.02
N HIS A 98 8.18 -7.77 6.40
CA HIS A 98 7.65 -8.37 5.15
C HIS A 98 7.42 -9.88 5.24
N ARG A 99 7.13 -10.43 6.43
CA ARG A 99 6.77 -11.84 6.59
C ARG A 99 5.28 -12.08 6.36
N SER A 100 4.92 -13.23 5.79
CA SER A 100 3.53 -13.67 5.71
C SER A 100 2.97 -13.89 7.11
N LEU A 101 1.90 -13.16 7.47
CA LEU A 101 1.25 -13.27 8.79
C LEU A 101 0.69 -14.67 9.06
N LEU A 102 0.43 -15.47 8.02
CA LEU A 102 -0.04 -16.85 8.16
C LEU A 102 1.00 -17.82 8.73
N ARG A 103 2.27 -17.39 8.80
CA ARG A 103 3.42 -18.21 9.24
C ARG A 103 3.94 -17.79 10.61
N LEU A 104 3.25 -16.89 11.29
CA LEU A 104 3.66 -16.27 12.52
C LEU A 104 2.81 -16.76 13.69
N SER A 105 3.34 -16.71 14.92
CA SER A 105 2.56 -16.84 16.14
C SER A 105 1.68 -15.61 16.35
N ASP A 106 0.69 -15.69 17.22
CA ASP A 106 -0.20 -14.56 17.51
C ASP A 106 0.57 -13.35 18.05
N GLU A 107 1.57 -13.58 18.91
CA GLU A 107 2.43 -12.53 19.44
C GLU A 107 3.24 -11.85 18.34
N GLU A 108 3.77 -12.62 17.39
CA GLU A 108 4.50 -12.08 16.24
C GLU A 108 3.57 -11.31 15.31
N VAL A 109 2.33 -11.78 15.06
CA VAL A 109 1.33 -11.04 14.28
C VAL A 109 1.00 -9.70 14.93
N ILE A 110 0.73 -9.70 16.25
CA ILE A 110 0.47 -8.46 16.99
C ILE A 110 1.67 -7.52 16.91
N TYR A 111 2.89 -8.03 17.04
CA TYR A 111 4.11 -7.24 16.90
C TYR A 111 4.25 -6.62 15.51
N GLU A 112 4.10 -7.40 14.43
CA GLU A 112 4.16 -6.92 13.05
C GLU A 112 3.17 -5.77 12.80
N LEU A 113 1.95 -5.88 13.33
CA LEU A 113 0.90 -4.89 13.13
C LEU A 113 1.06 -3.66 14.02
N SER A 114 1.27 -3.85 15.34
CA SER A 114 1.33 -2.75 16.29
C SER A 114 2.61 -1.93 16.17
N HIS A 115 3.75 -2.62 16.02
CA HIS A 115 5.06 -1.97 16.00
C HIS A 115 5.28 -1.20 14.69
N SER A 116 4.89 -1.78 13.55
CA SER A 116 4.93 -1.03 12.28
C SER A 116 4.03 0.21 12.31
N LYS A 117 2.82 0.06 12.87
CA LYS A 117 1.90 1.20 13.03
C LYS A 117 2.52 2.28 13.90
N GLN A 118 3.05 1.92 15.06
CA GLN A 118 3.65 2.87 16.00
C GLN A 118 4.80 3.65 15.34
N ILE A 119 5.78 2.97 14.74
CA ILE A 119 6.92 3.62 14.07
C ILE A 119 6.44 4.61 13.00
N LEU A 120 5.49 4.20 12.18
CA LEU A 120 5.01 5.05 11.09
C LEU A 120 4.17 6.21 11.61
N GLU A 121 3.38 6.03 12.69
CA GLU A 121 2.59 7.11 13.29
C GLU A 121 3.43 8.16 14.01
N GLU A 122 4.54 7.76 14.63
CA GLU A 122 5.51 8.68 15.25
C GLU A 122 6.13 9.62 14.23
N GLU A 123 6.31 9.17 12.97
CA GLU A 123 6.97 9.93 11.91
C GLU A 123 5.99 10.66 10.97
N PHE A 124 4.89 10.01 10.59
CA PHE A 124 4.01 10.49 9.52
C PHE A 124 2.58 10.84 9.99
N GLY A 125 2.28 10.70 11.29
CA GLY A 125 0.93 10.88 11.82
C GLY A 125 0.03 9.65 11.56
N PRO A 126 -1.30 9.78 11.69
CA PRO A 126 -2.21 8.63 11.72
C PRO A 126 -2.08 7.68 10.51
N ILE A 127 -1.83 6.39 10.78
CA ILE A 127 -1.75 5.31 9.78
C ILE A 127 -3.01 4.46 9.87
N THR A 128 -3.84 4.52 8.82
CA THR A 128 -5.16 3.90 8.80
C THR A 128 -5.26 2.68 7.90
N SER A 129 -4.31 2.51 6.95
CA SER A 129 -4.38 1.47 5.93
C SER A 129 -3.21 0.48 6.04
N TYR A 130 -3.52 -0.79 5.75
CA TYR A 130 -2.59 -1.91 5.78
C TYR A 130 -2.59 -2.67 4.44
N ALA A 131 -1.45 -3.16 3.99
CA ALA A 131 -1.37 -4.12 2.90
C ALA A 131 -0.79 -5.44 3.43
N TYR A 132 -1.46 -6.56 3.14
CA TYR A 132 -0.96 -7.88 3.56
C TYR A 132 0.27 -8.27 2.74
N PRO A 133 1.43 -8.57 3.36
CA PRO A 133 2.58 -9.13 2.64
C PRO A 133 2.17 -10.37 1.84
N TYR A 134 2.56 -10.43 0.57
CA TYR A 134 2.18 -11.48 -0.40
C TYR A 134 0.67 -11.59 -0.69
N GLY A 135 -0.17 -10.75 -0.08
CA GLY A 135 -1.62 -10.89 -0.08
C GLY A 135 -2.12 -12.03 0.81
N ASP A 136 -1.28 -12.57 1.67
CA ASP A 136 -1.57 -13.71 2.53
C ASP A 136 -2.43 -13.28 3.73
N TYR A 137 -3.64 -13.84 3.81
CA TYR A 137 -4.58 -13.59 4.90
C TYR A 137 -5.50 -14.81 5.13
N ASN A 138 -6.15 -14.83 6.26
CA ASN A 138 -7.34 -15.64 6.56
C ASN A 138 -8.28 -14.84 7.49
N ASP A 139 -9.45 -15.40 7.78
CA ASP A 139 -10.44 -14.70 8.61
C ASP A 139 -9.94 -14.42 10.04
N TYR A 140 -9.05 -15.25 10.56
CA TYR A 140 -8.44 -15.05 11.87
C TYR A 140 -7.46 -13.85 11.86
N ILE A 141 -6.52 -13.83 10.93
CA ILE A 141 -5.58 -12.71 10.75
C ILE A 141 -6.34 -11.39 10.49
N MET A 142 -7.37 -11.44 9.65
CA MET A 142 -8.21 -10.28 9.38
C MET A 142 -8.85 -9.70 10.65
N LYS A 143 -9.33 -10.55 11.58
CA LYS A 143 -9.87 -10.09 12.87
C LYS A 143 -8.84 -9.37 13.72
N ILE A 144 -7.56 -9.77 13.65
CA ILE A 144 -6.48 -9.08 14.37
C ILE A 144 -6.18 -7.75 13.68
N VAL A 145 -6.03 -7.72 12.35
CA VAL A 145 -5.78 -6.50 11.57
C VAL A 145 -6.84 -5.42 11.83
N LYS A 146 -8.10 -5.81 11.97
CA LYS A 146 -9.23 -4.91 12.32
C LYS A 146 -9.05 -4.14 13.63
N GLN A 147 -8.21 -4.62 14.54
CA GLN A 147 -7.94 -3.95 15.81
C GLN A 147 -6.96 -2.78 15.66
N PHE A 148 -6.17 -2.78 14.60
CA PHE A 148 -5.10 -1.80 14.38
C PHE A 148 -5.37 -0.83 13.24
N TYR A 149 -6.05 -1.27 12.17
CA TYR A 149 -6.21 -0.50 10.93
C TYR A 149 -7.68 -0.37 10.54
N GLY A 150 -8.01 0.68 9.81
CA GLY A 150 -9.35 0.96 9.30
C GLY A 150 -9.70 0.23 8.01
N ASN A 151 -8.68 -0.16 7.24
CA ASN A 151 -8.84 -0.92 6.00
C ASN A 151 -7.59 -1.73 5.67
N ALA A 152 -7.74 -2.79 4.83
CA ALA A 152 -6.61 -3.62 4.43
C ALA A 152 -6.74 -4.13 3.00
N PHE A 153 -5.59 -4.20 2.31
CA PHE A 153 -5.46 -4.51 0.89
C PHE A 153 -4.81 -5.86 0.66
N LEU A 154 -5.43 -6.63 -0.24
CA LEU A 154 -4.90 -7.89 -0.74
C LEU A 154 -4.05 -7.67 -2.00
N LEU A 155 -3.22 -8.66 -2.30
CA LEU A 155 -2.56 -8.80 -3.58
C LEU A 155 -3.18 -10.02 -4.27
N THR A 156 -4.29 -9.84 -4.97
CA THR A 156 -4.98 -10.96 -5.64
C THR A 156 -5.22 -10.66 -7.10
N GLN A 157 -5.08 -11.69 -7.92
CA GLN A 157 -5.45 -11.62 -9.32
C GLN A 157 -6.97 -11.81 -9.48
N GLY A 158 -7.60 -10.83 -10.09
CA GLY A 158 -8.86 -10.99 -10.78
C GLY A 158 -10.15 -11.02 -9.94
N GLY A 159 -11.09 -10.20 -10.34
CA GLY A 159 -12.49 -10.20 -9.97
C GLY A 159 -12.99 -8.79 -9.62
N VAL A 160 -14.07 -8.36 -10.28
CA VAL A 160 -14.84 -7.20 -9.83
C VAL A 160 -15.79 -7.70 -8.77
N PHE A 161 -15.62 -7.27 -7.52
CA PHE A 161 -16.52 -7.64 -6.44
C PHE A 161 -17.52 -6.51 -6.20
N LEU A 162 -18.80 -6.85 -6.14
CA LEU A 162 -19.90 -5.91 -5.90
C LEU A 162 -19.98 -5.48 -4.42
N GLU A 163 -19.46 -6.31 -3.51
CA GLU A 163 -19.36 -6.00 -2.09
C GLU A 163 -17.90 -5.99 -1.67
N VAL A 164 -17.43 -4.84 -1.20
CA VAL A 164 -16.05 -4.66 -0.73
C VAL A 164 -16.03 -4.71 0.79
N ASP A 165 -15.50 -5.80 1.34
CA ASP A 165 -15.09 -5.82 2.75
C ASP A 165 -13.86 -4.91 2.89
N SER A 166 -13.92 -3.90 3.75
CA SER A 166 -12.84 -2.91 3.96
C SER A 166 -11.51 -3.53 4.36
N TYR A 167 -11.48 -4.80 4.76
CA TYR A 167 -10.28 -5.53 5.16
C TYR A 167 -9.87 -6.62 4.17
N ARG A 168 -10.54 -6.67 3.00
CA ARG A 168 -10.25 -7.55 1.87
C ARG A 168 -10.36 -6.79 0.56
N ILE A 169 -9.77 -5.59 0.49
CA ILE A 169 -9.80 -4.76 -0.71
C ILE A 169 -8.85 -5.37 -1.75
N HIS A 170 -9.42 -5.85 -2.84
CA HIS A 170 -8.65 -6.43 -3.94
C HIS A 170 -7.95 -5.36 -4.75
N ARG A 171 -6.73 -5.65 -5.21
CA ARG A 171 -5.94 -4.76 -6.06
C ARG A 171 -5.62 -5.44 -7.39
N TYR A 172 -5.47 -4.63 -8.42
CA TYR A 172 -5.09 -5.09 -9.75
C TYR A 172 -3.68 -4.62 -10.08
N TYR A 173 -2.88 -5.50 -10.67
CA TYR A 173 -1.62 -5.09 -11.25
C TYR A 173 -1.85 -4.18 -12.46
N VAL A 174 -1.02 -3.16 -12.63
CA VAL A 174 -1.10 -2.24 -13.78
C VAL A 174 -1.04 -3.00 -15.11
N SER A 175 -0.26 -4.09 -15.19
CA SER A 175 -0.19 -4.96 -16.36
C SER A 175 -1.51 -5.64 -16.73
N GLU A 176 -2.41 -5.84 -15.77
CA GLU A 176 -3.73 -6.45 -15.98
C GLU A 176 -4.75 -5.40 -16.44
N ILE A 177 -4.66 -4.17 -15.94
CA ILE A 177 -5.51 -3.05 -16.35
C ILE A 177 -5.36 -2.80 -17.85
N TYR A 178 -4.16 -2.91 -18.41
CA TYR A 178 -3.95 -2.81 -19.86
C TYR A 178 -4.71 -3.86 -20.67
N LYS A 179 -4.92 -5.06 -20.11
CA LYS A 179 -5.71 -6.12 -20.78
C LYS A 179 -7.19 -5.78 -20.75
N ILE A 180 -7.69 -5.23 -19.64
CA ILE A 180 -9.10 -4.85 -19.48
C ILE A 180 -9.45 -3.66 -20.39
N ILE A 181 -8.61 -2.63 -20.43
CA ILE A 181 -8.84 -1.44 -21.28
C ILE A 181 -8.79 -1.76 -22.77
N LYS A 182 -8.05 -2.78 -23.21
CA LYS A 182 -8.03 -3.21 -24.62
C LYS A 182 -9.28 -3.96 -25.07
N VAL A 183 -10.14 -4.38 -24.15
CA VAL A 183 -11.37 -5.14 -24.43
C VAL A 183 -12.61 -4.23 -24.39
N LEU A 184 -12.48 -3.01 -23.87
CA LEU A 184 -13.49 -1.95 -23.88
C LEU A 184 -13.23 -0.97 -25.03
#